data_7f2dd82186f53c226994eabe8e21bc84
#
_entry.id   7f2dd82186f53c226994eabe8e21bc84
#
_cell.length_a   1.000
_cell.length_b   1.000
_cell.length_c   1.000
_cell.angle_alpha   90.00
_cell.angle_beta   90.00
_cell.angle_gamma   90.00
#
_symmetry.space_group_name_H-M   'P 1'
#
loop_
_entity.id
_entity.type
_entity.pdbx_description
1 polymer ?
#
loop_
_entity_poly.entity_id
_entity_poly.type
_entity_poly.pdbx_seq_one_letter_code
_entity_poly.pdbx_strand_id
1 'polypeptide(L)'
;DIIREMDEDKQEEILSHIEDIEQAGDIVDLLKYDEDTAGGLMGTEMVIVKENWSMPECLREMRIQAEEMDEIYYVYVVDDEERLRGVFPLKRMITSPSVSKVKHVMRKEPISVHVDTPVDEVIQTIEKYNLVAVPVVDSIGRLVGRITVDDVMDEVREQAERDYQLASGLSQDVETDDSVLRQTSARLPWLLIGMLGGIGNSM
;
A
#
# COMPACT_ATOMS: atom_id res chain seq x y z
N ASP A 1 8.45 -1.65 -4.26
CA ASP A 1 9.53 -2.27 -3.48
C ASP A 1 10.81 -2.40 -4.29
N ILE A 2 10.83 -3.01 -5.47
CA ILE A 2 12.05 -3.20 -6.29
C ILE A 2 12.79 -1.88 -6.57
N ILE A 3 12.09 -0.77 -6.79
CA ILE A 3 12.72 0.52 -7.08
C ILE A 3 13.43 1.09 -5.83
N ARG A 4 12.90 0.87 -4.64
CA ARG A 4 13.51 1.32 -3.38
C ARG A 4 14.83 0.63 -3.06
N GLU A 5 14.95 -0.65 -3.39
CA GLU A 5 16.17 -1.45 -3.18
C GLU A 5 17.32 -1.12 -4.15
N MET A 6 17.04 -0.28 -5.16
CA MET A 6 18.03 0.11 -6.17
C MET A 6 18.83 1.34 -5.73
N ASP A 7 20.07 1.45 -6.26
CA ASP A 7 20.89 2.66 -6.13
C ASP A 7 20.18 3.87 -6.78
N GLU A 8 20.36 5.09 -6.21
CA GLU A 8 19.73 6.34 -6.67
C GLU A 8 19.89 6.56 -8.19
N ASP A 9 21.07 6.27 -8.76
CA ASP A 9 21.34 6.39 -10.20
C ASP A 9 20.41 5.51 -11.05
N LYS A 10 20.09 4.32 -10.57
CA LYS A 10 19.17 3.38 -11.26
C LYS A 10 17.71 3.77 -11.07
N GLN A 11 17.35 4.31 -9.90
CA GLN A 11 16.01 4.85 -9.67
C GLN A 11 15.73 5.99 -10.66
N GLU A 12 16.66 6.95 -10.82
CA GLU A 12 16.53 8.05 -11.79
C GLU A 12 16.45 7.53 -13.23
N GLU A 13 17.25 6.52 -13.60
CA GLU A 13 17.22 5.91 -14.92
C GLU A 13 15.85 5.29 -15.22
N ILE A 14 15.28 4.51 -14.31
CA ILE A 14 13.96 3.88 -14.46
C ILE A 14 12.87 4.95 -14.55
N LEU A 15 12.86 5.91 -13.63
CA LEU A 15 11.88 7.01 -13.61
C LEU A 15 11.93 7.83 -14.91
N SER A 16 13.12 8.01 -15.51
CA SER A 16 13.27 8.71 -16.78
C SER A 16 12.70 7.97 -18.00
N HIS A 17 12.48 6.66 -17.89
CA HIS A 17 11.91 5.80 -18.94
C HIS A 17 10.39 5.61 -18.81
N ILE A 18 9.78 6.11 -17.75
CA ILE A 18 8.32 6.11 -17.60
C ILE A 18 7.77 7.22 -18.48
N GLU A 19 6.99 6.86 -19.51
CA GLU A 19 6.40 7.81 -20.47
C GLU A 19 5.33 8.70 -19.84
N ASP A 20 4.67 8.22 -18.79
CA ASP A 20 3.66 8.95 -18.03
C ASP A 20 4.30 9.74 -16.89
N ILE A 21 4.33 11.07 -17.05
CA ILE A 21 4.92 12.00 -16.08
C ILE A 21 4.13 12.01 -14.77
N GLU A 22 2.82 11.81 -14.79
CA GLU A 22 1.96 11.77 -13.62
C GLU A 22 2.27 10.52 -12.80
N GLN A 23 2.36 9.36 -13.45
CA GLN A 23 2.74 8.10 -12.82
C GLN A 23 4.16 8.12 -12.24
N ALA A 24 5.12 8.73 -12.96
CA ALA A 24 6.48 8.91 -12.44
C ALA A 24 6.50 9.81 -11.19
N GLY A 25 5.69 10.87 -11.17
CA GLY A 25 5.52 11.74 -10.01
C GLY A 25 4.96 11.01 -8.79
N ASP A 26 3.94 10.20 -8.98
CA ASP A 26 3.32 9.40 -7.93
C ASP A 26 4.32 8.40 -7.30
N ILE A 27 5.13 7.74 -8.12
CA ILE A 27 6.19 6.84 -7.65
C ILE A 27 7.21 7.59 -6.79
N VAL A 28 7.68 8.76 -7.24
CA VAL A 28 8.62 9.60 -6.47
C VAL A 28 8.01 10.03 -5.13
N ASP A 29 6.73 10.36 -5.11
CA ASP A 29 6.05 10.75 -3.87
C ASP A 29 5.88 9.57 -2.91
N LEU A 30 5.59 8.38 -3.41
CA LEU A 30 5.53 7.15 -2.62
C LEU A 30 6.89 6.75 -2.02
N LEU A 31 7.99 6.97 -2.74
CA LEU A 31 9.35 6.67 -2.25
C LEU A 31 9.79 7.53 -1.06
N LYS A 32 9.09 8.64 -0.77
CA LYS A 32 9.37 9.51 0.39
C LYS A 32 8.87 8.96 1.71
N TYR A 33 7.93 8.03 1.70
CA TYR A 33 7.36 7.45 2.91
C TYR A 33 8.17 6.24 3.37
N ASP A 34 8.19 6.01 4.67
CA ASP A 34 8.80 4.84 5.29
C ASP A 34 8.01 3.58 4.93
N GLU A 35 8.70 2.48 4.58
CA GLU A 35 8.09 1.21 4.15
C GLU A 35 7.16 0.61 5.20
N ASP A 36 7.53 0.74 6.48
CA ASP A 36 6.76 0.21 7.61
C ASP A 36 5.54 1.08 7.98
N THR A 37 5.12 2.01 7.09
CA THR A 37 4.00 2.91 7.31
C THR A 37 2.91 2.79 6.25
N ALA A 38 1.73 3.35 6.56
CA ALA A 38 0.61 3.44 5.62
C ALA A 38 1.00 4.15 4.31
N GLY A 39 1.88 5.16 4.38
CA GLY A 39 2.40 5.87 3.21
C GLY A 39 3.27 4.98 2.32
N GLY A 40 4.05 4.06 2.91
CA GLY A 40 4.85 3.09 2.17
C GLY A 40 4.03 1.99 1.52
N LEU A 41 2.94 1.58 2.16
CA LEU A 41 2.06 0.50 1.70
C LEU A 41 0.96 0.96 0.74
N MET A 42 0.61 2.26 0.70
CA MET A 42 -0.54 2.75 -0.06
C MET A 42 -0.31 2.73 -1.57
N GLY A 43 -1.42 2.50 -2.32
CA GLY A 43 -1.50 2.80 -3.74
C GLY A 43 -2.19 4.14 -3.99
N THR A 44 -1.86 4.80 -5.12
CA THR A 44 -2.45 6.08 -5.55
C THR A 44 -3.67 5.91 -6.45
N GLU A 45 -3.85 4.74 -7.04
CA GLU A 45 -4.97 4.43 -7.93
C GLU A 45 -6.29 4.40 -7.18
N MET A 46 -7.10 5.44 -7.32
CA MET A 46 -8.40 5.55 -6.65
C MET A 46 -9.33 6.52 -7.36
N VAL A 47 -10.64 6.25 -7.29
CA VAL A 47 -11.66 7.15 -7.84
C VAL A 47 -11.94 8.28 -6.86
N ILE A 48 -11.65 9.51 -7.27
CA ILE A 48 -11.87 10.73 -6.48
C ILE A 48 -12.92 11.59 -7.14
N VAL A 49 -13.88 12.07 -6.34
CA VAL A 49 -14.94 12.99 -6.77
C VAL A 49 -15.13 14.12 -5.79
N LYS A 50 -15.62 15.26 -6.25
CA LYS A 50 -15.89 16.43 -5.39
C LYS A 50 -17.26 16.32 -4.73
N GLU A 51 -17.35 16.73 -3.45
CA GLU A 51 -18.59 16.64 -2.66
C GLU A 51 -19.76 17.46 -3.23
N ASN A 52 -19.46 18.54 -3.97
CA ASN A 52 -20.44 19.44 -4.54
C ASN A 52 -20.99 19.01 -5.90
N TRP A 53 -20.39 17.98 -6.53
CA TRP A 53 -20.84 17.48 -7.82
C TRP A 53 -22.24 16.86 -7.76
N SER A 54 -22.95 16.91 -8.89
CA SER A 54 -24.16 16.13 -9.10
C SER A 54 -23.83 14.66 -9.40
N MET A 55 -24.78 13.76 -9.19
CA MET A 55 -24.57 12.34 -9.51
C MET A 55 -24.22 12.08 -10.99
N PRO A 56 -24.82 12.79 -11.99
CA PRO A 56 -24.39 12.65 -13.38
C PRO A 56 -22.94 13.09 -13.65
N GLU A 57 -22.46 14.16 -13.04
CA GLU A 57 -21.07 14.60 -13.13
C GLU A 57 -20.13 13.56 -12.51
N CYS A 58 -20.47 13.12 -11.31
CA CYS A 58 -19.74 12.08 -10.60
C CYS A 58 -19.63 10.80 -11.46
N LEU A 59 -20.70 10.34 -12.09
CA LEU A 59 -20.69 9.15 -12.95
C LEU A 59 -19.81 9.34 -14.20
N ARG A 60 -19.81 10.55 -14.78
CA ARG A 60 -18.98 10.85 -15.94
C ARG A 60 -17.49 10.80 -15.59
N GLU A 61 -17.09 11.48 -14.54
CA GLU A 61 -15.70 11.53 -14.09
C GLU A 61 -15.21 10.17 -13.62
N MET A 62 -16.04 9.42 -12.90
CA MET A 62 -15.71 8.07 -12.50
C MET A 62 -15.44 7.15 -13.70
N ARG A 63 -16.20 7.28 -14.80
CA ARG A 63 -15.96 6.46 -16.01
C ARG A 63 -14.61 6.73 -16.61
N ILE A 64 -14.17 7.99 -16.61
CA ILE A 64 -12.85 8.39 -17.13
C ILE A 64 -11.76 7.80 -16.25
N GLN A 65 -11.84 7.99 -14.93
CA GLN A 65 -10.84 7.48 -13.99
C GLN A 65 -10.81 5.94 -13.93
N ALA A 66 -11.95 5.28 -14.15
CA ALA A 66 -12.08 3.83 -14.11
C ALA A 66 -11.49 3.09 -15.32
N GLU A 67 -11.21 3.77 -16.43
CA GLU A 67 -10.64 3.14 -17.64
C GLU A 67 -9.23 2.58 -17.38
N GLU A 68 -8.50 3.15 -16.42
CA GLU A 68 -7.13 2.79 -16.07
C GLU A 68 -7.02 1.95 -14.79
N MET A 69 -8.17 1.56 -14.19
CA MET A 69 -8.22 0.85 -12.91
C MET A 69 -8.80 -0.55 -13.06
N ASP A 70 -8.10 -1.54 -12.52
CA ASP A 70 -8.56 -2.93 -12.52
C ASP A 70 -9.73 -3.13 -11.53
N GLU A 71 -9.66 -2.53 -10.33
CA GLU A 71 -10.66 -2.70 -9.28
C GLU A 71 -11.07 -1.39 -8.58
N ILE A 72 -12.37 -1.19 -8.40
CA ILE A 72 -12.94 -0.03 -7.70
C ILE A 72 -13.79 -0.52 -6.52
N TYR A 73 -13.25 -0.40 -5.30
CA TYR A 73 -13.99 -0.75 -4.07
C TYR A 73 -14.89 0.40 -3.60
N TYR A 74 -14.34 1.61 -3.56
CA TYR A 74 -15.01 2.82 -3.10
C TYR A 74 -14.76 4.01 -4.04
N VAL A 75 -15.71 4.92 -4.03
CA VAL A 75 -15.52 6.27 -4.57
C VAL A 75 -15.23 7.21 -3.40
N TYR A 76 -14.08 7.85 -3.43
CA TYR A 76 -13.65 8.78 -2.40
C TYR A 76 -14.14 10.19 -2.70
N VAL A 77 -14.63 10.86 -1.67
CA VAL A 77 -15.21 12.20 -1.80
C VAL A 77 -14.33 13.20 -1.07
N VAL A 78 -13.90 14.22 -1.80
CA VAL A 78 -13.07 15.30 -1.26
C VAL A 78 -13.73 16.67 -1.41
N ASP A 79 -13.26 17.65 -0.63
CA ASP A 79 -13.60 19.07 -0.81
C ASP A 79 -12.71 19.73 -1.88
N ASP A 80 -12.78 21.05 -1.99
CA ASP A 80 -12.01 21.83 -2.96
C ASP A 80 -10.52 21.88 -2.60
N GLU A 81 -10.16 21.66 -1.33
CA GLU A 81 -8.80 21.54 -0.79
C GLU A 81 -8.28 20.11 -0.74
N GLU A 82 -8.95 19.16 -1.43
CA GLU A 82 -8.61 17.73 -1.52
C GLU A 82 -8.70 16.95 -0.20
N ARG A 83 -9.32 17.54 0.83
CA ARG A 83 -9.51 16.85 2.10
C ARG A 83 -10.59 15.80 2.00
N LEU A 84 -10.35 14.65 2.60
CA LEU A 84 -11.30 13.54 2.63
C LEU A 84 -12.57 13.93 3.41
N ARG A 85 -13.73 13.86 2.74
CA ARG A 85 -15.04 14.19 3.30
C ARG A 85 -15.98 13.00 3.44
N GLY A 86 -15.76 11.99 2.61
CA GLY A 86 -16.61 10.81 2.63
C GLY A 86 -16.17 9.74 1.67
N VAL A 87 -16.89 8.64 1.74
CA VAL A 87 -16.78 7.54 0.77
C VAL A 87 -18.15 7.01 0.45
N PHE A 88 -18.33 6.40 -0.70
CA PHE A 88 -19.50 5.58 -0.97
C PHE A 88 -19.16 4.38 -1.85
N PRO A 89 -19.80 3.23 -1.60
CA PRO A 89 -19.62 2.05 -2.45
C PRO A 89 -20.24 2.30 -3.83
N LEU A 90 -19.66 1.72 -4.86
CA LEU A 90 -20.11 1.83 -6.25
C LEU A 90 -21.63 1.55 -6.43
N LYS A 91 -22.17 0.61 -5.64
CA LYS A 91 -23.61 0.30 -5.61
C LYS A 91 -24.48 1.54 -5.37
N ARG A 92 -24.06 2.47 -4.49
CA ARG A 92 -24.84 3.69 -4.18
C ARG A 92 -24.92 4.62 -5.37
N MET A 93 -23.93 4.65 -6.23
CA MET A 93 -23.92 5.44 -7.44
C MET A 93 -25.05 5.03 -8.39
N ILE A 94 -25.27 3.72 -8.52
CA ILE A 94 -26.31 3.16 -9.39
C ILE A 94 -27.71 3.36 -8.80
N THR A 95 -27.84 3.32 -7.47
CA THR A 95 -29.14 3.35 -6.78
C THR A 95 -29.59 4.74 -6.35
N SER A 96 -28.75 5.75 -6.43
CA SER A 96 -29.07 7.11 -5.99
C SER A 96 -29.80 7.91 -7.08
N PRO A 97 -30.76 8.78 -6.71
CA PRO A 97 -31.44 9.65 -7.66
C PRO A 97 -30.45 10.59 -8.37
N SER A 98 -30.62 10.76 -9.69
CA SER A 98 -29.74 11.61 -10.52
C SER A 98 -29.72 13.07 -10.09
N VAL A 99 -30.75 13.55 -9.40
CA VAL A 99 -30.84 14.92 -8.88
C VAL A 99 -30.07 15.17 -7.59
N SER A 100 -29.54 14.09 -6.97
CA SER A 100 -28.80 14.20 -5.71
C SER A 100 -27.41 14.76 -5.94
N LYS A 101 -26.87 15.46 -4.94
CA LYS A 101 -25.45 15.82 -4.87
C LYS A 101 -24.67 14.74 -4.12
N VAL A 102 -23.39 14.57 -4.46
CA VAL A 102 -22.48 13.61 -3.84
C VAL A 102 -22.50 13.68 -2.32
N LYS A 103 -22.44 14.88 -1.74
CA LYS A 103 -22.45 15.13 -0.29
C LYS A 103 -23.68 14.60 0.47
N HIS A 104 -24.80 14.35 -0.25
CA HIS A 104 -26.02 13.82 0.35
C HIS A 104 -26.11 12.30 0.28
N VAL A 105 -25.27 11.68 -0.54
CA VAL A 105 -25.24 10.22 -0.80
C VAL A 105 -24.07 9.54 -0.09
N MET A 106 -22.98 10.26 0.08
CA MET A 106 -21.76 9.75 0.72
C MET A 106 -21.99 9.36 2.18
N ARG A 107 -21.19 8.44 2.67
CA ARG A 107 -20.99 8.17 4.09
C ARG A 107 -19.92 9.15 4.57
N LYS A 108 -20.30 10.04 5.47
CA LYS A 108 -19.42 11.04 6.05
C LYS A 108 -18.44 10.43 7.04
N GLU A 109 -17.32 11.11 7.25
CA GLU A 109 -16.29 10.72 8.23
C GLU A 109 -15.89 9.24 8.08
N PRO A 110 -15.34 8.86 6.92
CA PRO A 110 -14.87 7.51 6.72
C PRO A 110 -13.73 7.22 7.68
N ILE A 111 -13.61 5.95 8.05
CA ILE A 111 -12.40 5.48 8.74
C ILE A 111 -11.25 5.67 7.78
N SER A 112 -10.21 6.37 8.23
CA SER A 112 -8.97 6.65 7.47
C SER A 112 -7.77 6.45 8.36
N VAL A 113 -6.61 6.26 7.75
CA VAL A 113 -5.30 6.19 8.43
C VAL A 113 -4.42 7.34 7.95
N HIS A 114 -3.45 7.73 8.76
CA HIS A 114 -2.47 8.76 8.42
C HIS A 114 -1.28 8.14 7.68
N VAL A 115 -0.59 8.89 6.84
CA VAL A 115 0.60 8.40 6.11
C VAL A 115 1.66 7.79 7.03
N ASP A 116 1.84 8.31 8.23
CA ASP A 116 2.82 7.85 9.22
C ASP A 116 2.29 6.71 10.11
N THR A 117 1.07 6.21 9.87
CA THR A 117 0.50 5.12 10.68
C THR A 117 1.29 3.83 10.42
N PRO A 118 1.81 3.14 11.46
CA PRO A 118 2.49 1.86 11.29
C PRO A 118 1.61 0.82 10.61
N VAL A 119 2.20 -0.04 9.78
CA VAL A 119 1.46 -1.08 9.03
C VAL A 119 0.65 -1.98 9.95
N ASP A 120 1.17 -2.37 11.12
CA ASP A 120 0.43 -3.18 12.10
C ASP A 120 -0.87 -2.53 12.56
N GLU A 121 -0.90 -1.21 12.73
CA GLU A 121 -2.10 -0.46 13.09
C GLU A 121 -3.09 -0.37 11.92
N VAL A 122 -2.58 -0.31 10.69
CA VAL A 122 -3.40 -0.38 9.45
C VAL A 122 -4.10 -1.74 9.38
N ILE A 123 -3.35 -2.83 9.58
CA ILE A 123 -3.88 -4.21 9.62
C ILE A 123 -5.00 -4.32 10.65
N GLN A 124 -4.74 -3.89 11.90
CA GLN A 124 -5.74 -3.91 12.97
C GLN A 124 -6.98 -3.06 12.63
N THR A 125 -6.81 -1.94 11.95
CA THR A 125 -7.92 -1.06 11.53
C THR A 125 -8.80 -1.75 10.49
N ILE A 126 -8.19 -2.37 9.47
CA ILE A 126 -8.90 -3.12 8.43
C ILE A 126 -9.66 -4.29 9.04
N GLU A 127 -9.03 -5.08 9.91
CA GLU A 127 -9.66 -6.21 10.61
C GLU A 127 -10.79 -5.76 11.52
N LYS A 128 -10.53 -4.79 12.41
CA LYS A 128 -11.50 -4.33 13.42
C LYS A 128 -12.79 -3.80 12.81
N TYR A 129 -12.68 -3.10 11.69
CA TYR A 129 -13.83 -2.47 11.03
C TYR A 129 -14.32 -3.23 9.80
N ASN A 130 -13.70 -4.38 9.52
CA ASN A 130 -14.05 -5.27 8.40
C ASN A 130 -14.09 -4.51 7.06
N LEU A 131 -13.01 -3.75 6.79
CA LEU A 131 -12.88 -2.91 5.61
C LEU A 131 -12.27 -3.71 4.46
N VAL A 132 -12.68 -3.42 3.23
CA VAL A 132 -12.03 -3.93 2.01
C VAL A 132 -10.96 -2.97 1.49
N ALA A 133 -11.05 -1.69 1.86
CA ALA A 133 -10.05 -0.68 1.59
C ALA A 133 -10.16 0.46 2.62
N VAL A 134 -9.03 1.08 2.97
CA VAL A 134 -8.95 2.23 3.87
C VAL A 134 -8.25 3.39 3.17
N PRO A 135 -8.82 4.62 3.17
CA PRO A 135 -8.15 5.79 2.63
C PRO A 135 -7.01 6.25 3.54
N VAL A 136 -5.94 6.72 2.91
CA VAL A 136 -4.78 7.30 3.58
C VAL A 136 -4.81 8.81 3.42
N VAL A 137 -4.55 9.53 4.51
CA VAL A 137 -4.56 10.99 4.53
C VAL A 137 -3.24 11.55 5.05
N ASP A 138 -2.91 12.76 4.59
CA ASP A 138 -1.76 13.51 5.09
C ASP A 138 -2.08 14.28 6.39
N SER A 139 -1.08 15.04 6.90
CA SER A 139 -1.17 15.81 8.15
C SER A 139 -2.26 16.89 8.17
N ILE A 140 -2.76 17.31 7.01
CA ILE A 140 -3.83 18.30 6.90
C ILE A 140 -5.17 17.70 6.45
N GLY A 141 -5.22 16.35 6.36
CA GLY A 141 -6.41 15.58 6.04
C GLY A 141 -6.71 15.46 4.55
N ARG A 142 -5.75 15.73 3.65
CA ARG A 142 -5.91 15.47 2.22
C ARG A 142 -5.78 13.98 1.94
N LEU A 143 -6.60 13.50 1.02
CA LEU A 143 -6.55 12.14 0.54
C LEU A 143 -5.31 11.97 -0.37
N VAL A 144 -4.41 11.08 0.00
CA VAL A 144 -3.15 10.84 -0.73
C VAL A 144 -3.03 9.42 -1.30
N GLY A 145 -3.82 8.48 -0.78
CA GLY A 145 -3.78 7.10 -1.25
C GLY A 145 -4.88 6.24 -0.64
N ARG A 146 -4.82 4.96 -0.96
CA ARG A 146 -5.65 3.89 -0.36
C ARG A 146 -4.81 2.66 -0.08
N ILE A 147 -5.22 1.88 0.91
CA ILE A 147 -4.67 0.55 1.17
C ILE A 147 -5.83 -0.43 1.09
N THR A 148 -5.68 -1.50 0.33
CA THR A 148 -6.69 -2.56 0.20
C THR A 148 -6.40 -3.72 1.15
N VAL A 149 -7.37 -4.60 1.33
CA VAL A 149 -7.16 -5.83 2.11
C VAL A 149 -6.12 -6.73 1.45
N ASP A 150 -6.00 -6.69 0.13
CA ASP A 150 -5.04 -7.49 -0.63
C ASP A 150 -3.60 -7.00 -0.38
N ASP A 151 -3.36 -5.67 -0.36
CA ASP A 151 -2.07 -5.06 0.00
C ASP A 151 -1.64 -5.50 1.41
N VAL A 152 -2.58 -5.48 2.36
CA VAL A 152 -2.33 -5.93 3.74
C VAL A 152 -2.02 -7.43 3.81
N MET A 153 -2.70 -8.26 3.02
CA MET A 153 -2.46 -9.71 3.00
C MET A 153 -1.09 -10.05 2.43
N ASP A 154 -0.65 -9.32 1.43
CA ASP A 154 0.67 -9.49 0.84
C ASP A 154 1.76 -9.08 1.85
N GLU A 155 1.62 -7.95 2.54
CA GLU A 155 2.54 -7.53 3.60
C GLU A 155 2.63 -8.54 4.76
N VAL A 156 1.48 -9.05 5.24
CA VAL A 156 1.46 -10.11 6.28
C VAL A 156 2.21 -11.36 5.82
N ARG A 157 2.08 -11.72 4.54
CA ARG A 157 2.78 -12.87 3.96
C ARG A 157 4.28 -12.63 3.89
N GLU A 158 4.71 -11.45 3.45
CA GLU A 158 6.12 -11.06 3.41
C GLU A 158 6.75 -11.03 4.81
N GLN A 159 6.05 -10.46 5.81
CA GLN A 159 6.51 -10.50 7.19
C GLN A 159 6.71 -11.94 7.69
N ALA A 160 5.75 -12.83 7.43
CA ALA A 160 5.86 -14.22 7.81
C ALA A 160 7.04 -14.94 7.13
N GLU A 161 7.32 -14.62 5.87
CA GLU A 161 8.47 -15.16 5.15
C GLU A 161 9.80 -14.63 5.70
N ARG A 162 9.91 -13.32 6.00
CA ARG A 162 11.07 -12.72 6.67
C ARG A 162 11.34 -13.38 8.01
N ASP A 163 10.31 -13.54 8.84
CA ASP A 163 10.42 -14.19 10.16
C ASP A 163 10.87 -15.65 10.05
N TYR A 164 10.35 -16.38 9.06
CA TYR A 164 10.75 -17.76 8.81
C TYR A 164 12.21 -17.86 8.38
N GLN A 165 12.69 -16.95 7.52
CA GLN A 165 14.09 -16.90 7.08
C GLN A 165 15.04 -16.63 8.26
N LEU A 166 14.70 -15.64 9.10
CA LEU A 166 15.45 -15.32 10.32
C LEU A 166 15.49 -16.51 11.29
N ALA A 167 14.36 -17.16 11.52
CA ALA A 167 14.28 -18.34 12.41
C ALA A 167 15.05 -19.56 11.88
N SER A 168 15.17 -19.70 10.55
CA SER A 168 15.93 -20.76 9.90
C SER A 168 17.43 -20.47 9.80
N GLY A 169 17.90 -19.32 10.28
CA GLY A 169 19.32 -18.90 10.24
C GLY A 169 19.81 -18.52 8.84
N LEU A 170 18.88 -18.14 7.95
CA LEU A 170 19.19 -17.51 6.67
C LEU A 170 19.40 -16.02 6.91
N SER A 171 20.45 -15.43 6.32
CA SER A 171 20.59 -13.97 6.30
C SER A 171 19.55 -13.37 5.34
N GLN A 172 19.10 -12.15 5.62
CA GLN A 172 18.10 -11.42 4.81
C GLN A 172 18.46 -11.26 3.32
N ASP A 173 19.73 -11.45 2.96
CA ASP A 173 20.27 -11.27 1.59
C ASP A 173 20.22 -12.54 0.71
N VAL A 174 19.53 -13.61 1.13
CA VAL A 174 19.51 -14.87 0.36
C VAL A 174 18.14 -15.11 -0.23
N GLU A 175 17.96 -14.69 -1.47
CA GLU A 175 16.80 -15.06 -2.28
C GLU A 175 16.80 -16.56 -2.61
N THR A 176 15.60 -17.14 -2.78
CA THR A 176 15.41 -18.58 -3.11
C THR A 176 16.08 -19.01 -4.41
N ASP A 177 16.42 -18.07 -5.29
CA ASP A 177 17.06 -18.30 -6.60
C ASP A 177 18.60 -18.15 -6.57
N ASP A 178 19.18 -17.84 -5.39
CA ASP A 178 20.63 -17.71 -5.24
C ASP A 178 21.38 -19.03 -5.45
N SER A 179 22.59 -18.92 -5.98
CA SER A 179 23.45 -20.09 -6.21
C SER A 179 23.67 -20.86 -4.91
N VAL A 180 23.69 -22.19 -4.98
CA VAL A 180 23.92 -23.13 -3.84
C VAL A 180 25.14 -22.74 -2.98
N LEU A 181 26.16 -22.13 -3.59
CA LEU A 181 27.36 -21.65 -2.89
C LEU A 181 27.07 -20.44 -1.98
N ARG A 182 26.18 -19.52 -2.36
CA ARG A 182 25.80 -18.35 -1.57
C ARG A 182 24.91 -18.76 -0.39
N GLN A 183 23.95 -19.64 -0.63
CA GLN A 183 23.11 -20.22 0.42
C GLN A 183 23.94 -21.02 1.44
N THR A 184 24.95 -21.76 0.96
CA THR A 184 25.83 -22.53 1.84
C THR A 184 26.73 -21.61 2.67
N SER A 185 27.27 -20.53 2.10
CA SER A 185 28.12 -19.59 2.83
C SER A 185 27.34 -18.79 3.90
N ALA A 186 26.06 -18.48 3.66
CA ALA A 186 25.20 -17.82 4.62
C ALA A 186 24.87 -18.71 5.84
N ARG A 187 24.82 -20.02 5.66
CA ARG A 187 24.56 -21.00 6.74
C ARG A 187 25.83 -21.43 7.49
N LEU A 188 27.00 -21.26 6.90
CA LEU A 188 28.26 -21.71 7.46
C LEU A 188 28.56 -21.20 8.89
N PRO A 189 28.33 -19.92 9.23
CA PRO A 189 28.55 -19.41 10.57
C PRO A 189 27.74 -20.16 11.65
N TRP A 190 26.47 -20.47 11.36
CA TRP A 190 25.59 -21.18 12.27
C TRP A 190 25.98 -22.65 12.46
N LEU A 191 26.43 -23.30 11.38
CA LEU A 191 26.93 -24.67 11.44
C LEU A 191 28.21 -24.77 12.26
N LEU A 192 29.12 -23.79 12.17
CA LEU A 192 30.34 -23.73 12.98
C LEU A 192 30.05 -23.55 14.47
N ILE A 193 29.08 -22.67 14.81
CA ILE A 193 28.62 -22.45 16.20
C ILE A 193 28.00 -23.72 16.74
N GLY A 194 27.18 -24.42 15.96
CA GLY A 194 26.59 -25.71 16.35
C GLY A 194 27.62 -26.82 16.58
N MET A 195 28.66 -26.91 15.73
CA MET A 195 29.75 -27.87 15.89
C MET A 195 30.56 -27.58 17.17
N LEU A 196 30.91 -26.33 17.42
CA LEU A 196 31.69 -25.97 18.63
C LEU A 196 30.89 -26.20 19.92
N GLY A 197 29.55 -25.92 19.88
CA GLY A 197 28.66 -26.22 21.01
C GLY A 197 28.53 -27.72 21.30
N GLY A 198 28.51 -28.56 20.26
CA GLY A 198 28.46 -30.03 20.40
C GLY A 198 29.72 -30.65 20.99
N ILE A 199 30.90 -30.12 20.70
CA ILE A 199 32.17 -30.62 21.23
C ILE A 199 32.31 -30.25 22.73
N GLY A 200 31.79 -29.12 23.16
CA GLY A 200 31.86 -28.68 24.58
C GLY A 200 30.99 -29.51 25.54
N ASN A 201 30.05 -30.31 25.05
CA ASN A 201 29.16 -31.10 25.87
C ASN A 201 29.54 -32.60 25.97
N SER A 202 30.68 -32.96 25.40
CA SER A 202 31.18 -34.35 25.40
C SER A 202 32.42 -34.59 26.28
N MET A 203 32.70 -33.65 27.22
CA MET A 203 33.72 -33.85 28.26
C MET A 203 33.06 -33.89 29.65
#